data_8ae5d072aa54fb407092c5eb6a28b5d7
#
_entry.id   8ae5d072aa54fb407092c5eb6a28b5d7
#
_cell.length_a   1.000
_cell.length_b   1.000
_cell.length_c   1.000
_cell.angle_alpha   90.00
_cell.angle_beta   90.00
_cell.angle_gamma   90.00
#
_symmetry.space_group_name_H-M   'P 1'
#
loop_
_entity.id
_entity.type
_entity.pdbx_description
1 polymer ?
#
loop_
_entity_poly.entity_id
_entity_poly.type
_entity_poly.pdbx_seq_one_letter_code
_entity_poly.pdbx_strand_id
1 'polypeptide(L)'
;MNKYSGSNFDDFLAEEGILEEVSAKALKRLLALQIADIMEETNLTKTSLAEKMQTSRSQLDRLLDPENTSITLESLEHLARAVGKQLRIEFA
;
A
#
# COMPACT_ATOMS: atom_id res chain seq x y z
N MET A 1 -9.82 -16.01 -9.56
CA MET A 1 -10.08 -15.48 -9.77
C MET A 1 -10.01 -14.95 -10.04
N ASN A 2 -9.70 -14.70 -10.13
CA ASN A 2 -9.73 -14.03 -10.53
C ASN A 2 -9.81 -13.54 -10.90
N LYS A 3 -9.77 -13.61 -10.99
CA LYS A 3 -9.82 -13.06 -11.51
C LYS A 3 -10.17 -12.06 -11.57
N TYR A 4 -9.98 -12.32 -11.93
CA TYR A 4 -10.82 -11.27 -11.77
C TYR A 4 -10.21 -9.92 -12.15
N SER A 5 -10.57 -8.86 -11.54
CA SER A 5 -10.18 -7.50 -11.84
C SER A 5 -8.68 -7.30 -12.05
N GLY A 6 -7.89 -8.15 -11.47
CA GLY A 6 -6.44 -8.04 -11.62
C GLY A 6 -6.00 -8.17 -13.05
N SER A 7 -6.61 -9.06 -13.81
CA SER A 7 -6.21 -9.26 -15.19
C SER A 7 -6.53 -8.05 -16.05
N ASN A 8 -7.60 -7.32 -15.75
CA ASN A 8 -7.92 -6.09 -16.48
C ASN A 8 -6.84 -5.04 -16.30
N PHE A 9 -6.33 -4.92 -15.10
CA PHE A 9 -5.27 -3.98 -14.81
C PHE A 9 -4.00 -4.38 -15.54
N ASP A 10 -3.65 -5.65 -15.51
CA ASP A 10 -2.47 -6.15 -16.18
C ASP A 10 -2.56 -5.93 -17.70
N ASP A 11 -3.73 -6.18 -18.28
CA ASP A 11 -3.94 -5.98 -19.70
C ASP A 11 -3.71 -4.51 -20.07
N PHE A 12 -4.23 -3.61 -19.26
CA PHE A 12 -4.06 -2.19 -19.50
C PHE A 12 -2.58 -1.81 -19.52
N LEU A 13 -1.83 -2.27 -18.52
CA LEU A 13 -0.41 -1.94 -18.41
C LEU A 13 0.39 -2.53 -19.57
N ALA A 14 0.04 -3.75 -19.98
CA ALA A 14 0.73 -4.40 -21.08
C ALA A 14 0.49 -3.65 -22.38
N GLU A 15 -0.73 -3.21 -22.61
CA GLU A 15 -1.08 -2.47 -23.82
C GLU A 15 -0.33 -1.14 -23.88
N GLU A 16 -0.18 -0.49 -22.73
CA GLU A 16 0.52 0.79 -22.69
C GLU A 16 2.03 0.63 -22.77
N GLY A 17 2.53 -0.59 -22.60
CA GLY A 17 3.95 -0.83 -22.65
C GLY A 17 4.70 -0.30 -21.43
N ILE A 18 4.01 -0.07 -20.33
CA ILE A 18 4.61 0.52 -19.14
C ILE A 18 4.61 -0.42 -17.94
N LEU A 19 4.20 -1.67 -18.16
CA LEU A 19 4.04 -2.62 -17.06
C LEU A 19 5.30 -2.74 -16.21
N GLU A 20 6.44 -2.93 -16.82
CA GLU A 20 7.68 -3.14 -16.08
C GLU A 20 8.24 -1.85 -15.50
N GLU A 21 8.06 -0.74 -16.20
CA GLU A 21 8.69 0.51 -15.80
C GLU A 21 8.02 1.15 -14.60
N VAL A 22 6.70 1.03 -14.50
CA VAL A 22 5.98 1.76 -13.48
C VAL A 22 5.37 0.87 -12.41
N SER A 23 5.52 -0.45 -12.52
CA SER A 23 4.77 -1.35 -11.66
C SER A 23 5.02 -1.10 -10.17
N ALA A 24 6.27 -0.97 -9.76
CA ALA A 24 6.57 -0.76 -8.34
C ALA A 24 6.03 0.55 -7.82
N LYS A 25 6.22 1.62 -8.59
CA LYS A 25 5.73 2.94 -8.19
C LYS A 25 4.21 3.01 -8.25
N ALA A 26 3.63 2.39 -9.28
CA ALA A 26 2.17 2.36 -9.38
C ALA A 26 1.55 1.61 -8.22
N LEU A 27 2.14 0.47 -7.85
CA LEU A 27 1.66 -0.32 -6.72
C LEU A 27 1.80 0.45 -5.42
N LYS A 28 2.92 1.18 -5.24
CA LYS A 28 3.11 1.95 -4.02
C LYS A 28 2.12 3.10 -3.95
N ARG A 29 1.82 3.75 -5.07
CA ARG A 29 0.80 4.80 -5.08
C ARG A 29 -0.56 4.26 -4.71
N LEU A 30 -0.90 3.10 -5.25
CA LEU A 30 -2.18 2.47 -4.93
C LEU A 30 -2.25 2.14 -3.46
N LEU A 31 -1.17 1.59 -2.93
CA LEU A 31 -1.09 1.26 -1.50
C LEU A 31 -1.25 2.52 -0.65
N ALA A 32 -0.55 3.59 -1.02
CA ALA A 32 -0.64 4.84 -0.26
C ALA A 32 -2.06 5.39 -0.26
N LEU A 33 -2.76 5.29 -1.39
CA LEU A 33 -4.14 5.73 -1.47
C LEU A 33 -5.05 4.87 -0.60
N GLN A 34 -4.83 3.57 -0.60
CA GLN A 34 -5.62 2.66 0.24
C GLN A 34 -5.42 2.97 1.72
N ILE A 35 -4.18 3.25 2.11
CA ILE A 35 -3.88 3.58 3.50
C ILE A 35 -4.55 4.90 3.88
N ALA A 36 -4.50 5.89 2.99
CA ALA A 36 -5.14 7.18 3.25
C ALA A 36 -6.64 7.00 3.45
N ASP A 37 -7.27 6.17 2.62
CA ASP A 37 -8.70 5.90 2.76
C ASP A 37 -9.01 5.25 4.09
N ILE A 38 -8.20 4.27 4.50
CA ILE A 38 -8.42 3.58 5.77
C ILE A 38 -8.25 4.55 6.94
N MET A 39 -7.24 5.41 6.87
CA MET A 39 -7.03 6.39 7.93
C MET A 39 -8.21 7.34 8.04
N GLU A 40 -8.78 7.73 6.91
CA GLU A 40 -9.93 8.62 6.92
C GLU A 40 -11.15 7.90 7.51
N GLU A 41 -11.37 6.66 7.11
CA GLU A 41 -12.50 5.87 7.63
C GLU A 41 -12.42 5.66 9.13
N THR A 42 -11.22 5.47 9.64
CA THR A 42 -11.00 5.15 11.05
C THR A 42 -10.66 6.37 11.89
N ASN A 43 -10.59 7.55 11.27
CA ASN A 43 -10.23 8.80 11.95
C ASN A 43 -8.86 8.73 12.59
N LEU A 44 -7.93 8.00 11.99
CA LEU A 44 -6.56 7.90 12.48
C LEU A 44 -5.72 9.03 11.92
N THR A 45 -4.93 9.65 12.80
CA THR A 45 -3.93 10.61 12.35
C THR A 45 -2.60 9.87 12.18
N LYS A 46 -1.65 10.52 11.51
CA LYS A 46 -0.32 9.92 11.37
C LYS A 46 0.32 9.67 12.73
N THR A 47 0.13 10.60 13.66
CA THR A 47 0.68 10.43 15.01
C THR A 47 0.07 9.21 15.70
N SER A 48 -1.25 9.07 15.65
CA SER A 48 -1.93 7.91 16.24
C SER A 48 -1.48 6.61 15.58
N LEU A 49 -1.36 6.62 14.25
CA LEU A 49 -0.95 5.42 13.54
C LEU A 49 0.47 5.03 13.89
N ALA A 50 1.37 6.00 13.96
CA ALA A 50 2.76 5.72 14.34
C ALA A 50 2.82 5.11 15.73
N GLU A 51 2.02 5.61 16.65
CA GLU A 51 1.97 5.06 18.00
C GLU A 51 1.46 3.63 18.00
N LYS A 52 0.41 3.36 17.24
CA LYS A 52 -0.14 2.01 17.16
C LYS A 52 0.84 1.03 16.54
N MET A 53 1.64 1.48 15.59
CA MET A 53 2.64 0.66 14.95
C MET A 53 3.93 0.58 15.76
N GLN A 54 4.04 1.36 16.83
CA GLN A 54 5.24 1.45 17.64
C GLN A 54 6.44 1.84 16.80
N THR A 55 6.24 2.85 15.96
CA THR A 55 7.28 3.35 15.08
C THR A 55 7.33 4.87 15.16
N SER A 56 8.38 5.45 14.59
CA SER A 56 8.51 6.89 14.59
C SER A 56 7.69 7.52 13.48
N ARG A 57 7.39 8.81 13.63
CA ARG A 57 6.68 9.55 12.60
C ARG A 57 7.46 9.55 11.30
N SER A 58 8.80 9.66 11.38
CA SER A 58 9.65 9.63 10.21
C SER A 58 9.53 8.31 9.45
N GLN A 59 9.54 7.20 10.19
CA GLN A 59 9.40 5.90 9.57
C GLN A 59 8.06 5.77 8.89
N LEU A 60 7.01 6.24 9.54
CA LEU A 60 5.68 6.20 8.97
C LEU A 60 5.59 7.05 7.72
N ASP A 61 6.18 8.25 7.74
CA ASP A 61 6.17 9.11 6.56
C ASP A 61 6.83 8.42 5.37
N ARG A 62 7.92 7.69 5.61
CA ARG A 62 8.58 6.95 4.54
C ARG A 62 7.71 5.82 4.02
N LEU A 63 7.00 5.16 4.91
CA LEU A 63 6.09 4.09 4.52
C LEU A 63 4.96 4.61 3.64
N LEU A 64 4.46 5.79 3.95
CA LEU A 64 3.34 6.40 3.24
C LEU A 64 3.77 7.18 1.99
N ASP A 65 5.05 7.38 1.79
CA ASP A 65 5.57 8.14 0.65
C ASP A 65 5.41 7.30 -0.63
N PRO A 66 4.61 7.75 -1.59
CA PRO A 66 4.41 6.97 -2.82
C PRO A 66 5.66 6.82 -3.66
N GLU A 67 6.68 7.64 -3.42
CA GLU A 67 7.94 7.54 -4.14
C GLU A 67 8.89 6.52 -3.52
N ASN A 68 8.64 6.10 -2.30
CA ASN A 68 9.48 5.12 -1.62
C ASN A 68 8.94 3.72 -1.87
N THR A 69 9.63 2.96 -2.72
CA THR A 69 9.21 1.61 -3.06
C THR A 69 9.92 0.55 -2.22
N SER A 70 10.80 0.97 -1.31
CA SER A 70 11.56 0.04 -0.45
C SER A 70 10.81 -0.18 0.85
N ILE A 71 9.85 -1.09 0.84
CA ILE A 71 9.11 -1.42 2.05
C ILE A 71 9.19 -2.92 2.28
N THR A 72 9.03 -3.33 3.54
CA THR A 72 9.11 -4.73 3.89
C THR A 72 7.74 -5.29 4.20
N LEU A 73 7.61 -6.61 4.09
CA LEU A 73 6.37 -7.29 4.47
C LEU A 73 6.07 -7.08 5.94
N GLU A 74 7.11 -7.03 6.76
CA GLU A 74 6.93 -6.79 8.19
C GLU A 74 6.27 -5.44 8.45
N SER A 75 6.73 -4.41 7.76
CA SER A 75 6.15 -3.08 7.89
C SER A 75 4.69 -3.07 7.46
N LEU A 76 4.39 -3.75 6.36
CA LEU A 76 3.02 -3.83 5.87
C LEU A 76 2.13 -4.57 6.87
N GLU A 77 2.65 -5.63 7.47
CA GLU A 77 1.88 -6.38 8.45
C GLU A 77 1.58 -5.53 9.69
N HIS A 78 2.58 -4.81 10.16
CA HIS A 78 2.38 -3.91 11.30
C HIS A 78 1.33 -2.85 10.98
N LEU A 79 1.38 -2.31 9.76
CA LEU A 79 0.40 -1.33 9.33
C LEU A 79 -1.01 -1.92 9.32
N ALA A 80 -1.16 -3.08 8.73
CA ALA A 80 -2.46 -3.74 8.63
C ALA A 80 -3.05 -3.98 10.01
N ARG A 81 -2.21 -4.45 10.92
CA ARG A 81 -2.64 -4.71 12.29
C ARG A 81 -3.09 -3.44 12.99
N ALA A 82 -2.33 -2.36 12.78
CA ALA A 82 -2.61 -1.09 13.43
C ALA A 82 -3.94 -0.51 12.98
N VAL A 83 -4.32 -0.71 11.72
CA VAL A 83 -5.59 -0.18 11.20
C VAL A 83 -6.72 -1.19 11.29
N GLY A 84 -6.49 -2.36 11.88
CA GLY A 84 -7.53 -3.37 12.06
C GLY A 84 -7.89 -4.12 10.81
N LYS A 85 -6.96 -4.20 9.86
CA LYS A 85 -7.16 -4.90 8.60
C LYS A 85 -6.24 -6.10 8.51
N GLN A 86 -6.52 -6.96 7.55
CA GLN A 86 -5.72 -8.13 7.30
C GLN A 86 -4.95 -7.94 5.98
N LEU A 87 -3.65 -8.18 6.02
CA LEU A 87 -2.83 -8.05 4.84
C LEU A 87 -3.05 -9.25 3.93
N ARG A 88 -3.35 -8.97 2.67
CA ARG A 88 -3.49 -10.01 1.66
C ARG A 88 -2.58 -9.69 0.49
N ILE A 89 -1.81 -10.68 0.08
CA ILE A 89 -0.92 -10.54 -1.07
C ILE A 89 -1.21 -11.70 -2.00
N GLU A 90 -1.57 -11.38 -3.23
CA GLU A 90 -1.93 -12.40 -4.22
C GLU A 90 -1.27 -12.08 -5.56
N PHE A 91 -0.92 -13.13 -6.26
CA PHE A 91 -0.50 -12.99 -7.64
C PHE A 91 -1.70 -13.28 -8.52
N ALA A 92 -1.96 -12.33 -9.42
CA ALA A 92 -3.10 -12.47 -10.32
C ALA A 92 -2.76 -13.38 -11.50
#